data_db5c7420c4cfaa039d61b1728fad2753
#
_entry.id   db5c7420c4cfaa039d61b1728fad2753
#
_cell.length_a   1.000
_cell.length_b   1.000
_cell.length_c   1.000
_cell.angle_alpha   90.00
_cell.angle_beta   90.00
_cell.angle_gamma   90.00
#
_symmetry.space_group_name_H-M   'P 1'
#
loop_
_entity.id
_entity.type
_entity.pdbx_description
1 polymer ?
#
loop_
_entity_poly.entity_id
_entity_poly.type
_entity_poly.pdbx_seq_one_letter_code
_entity_poly.pdbx_strand_id
1 'polypeptide(L)'
;MSSIIIPEGYQSLLGLYDTQKAIGLIKTIFQEKLCMALHLKRVTAPLFVMQGSGLNDDLNGVERPVAFDVPSLNEQAEVVHSLAKWKRYALHKYGYRPGQGLVTDMNAIRRDEELDNLHSIYVDQWDWERVITADQRTLDFLRETVCDIVDAVCATSDELRWKFPELKNIHLGRDVAFITTQELEDLYPELTAKQRENTFAKEHGTVCIMQIGGKLRSGKPHDGRAPDYDDWALNCDILFWHKPLGCALELSSMGIRVDAESLRRQLDEAGCPERAELPFHLSLIHI
;
A
#
# COMPACT_ATOMS: atom_id res chain seq x y z
N MET A 1 6.29 -16.01 19.13
CA MET A 1 7.10 -16.86 18.22
C MET A 1 6.60 -16.54 16.83
N SER A 2 7.47 -16.14 15.93
CA SER A 2 7.09 -15.84 14.55
C SER A 2 6.45 -17.08 13.92
N SER A 3 5.28 -16.91 13.31
CA SER A 3 4.53 -18.00 12.66
C SER A 3 5.03 -18.22 11.22
N ILE A 4 6.34 -18.47 11.05
CA ILE A 4 6.88 -18.81 9.74
C ILE A 4 6.35 -20.18 9.34
N ILE A 5 5.60 -20.20 8.25
CA ILE A 5 5.05 -21.42 7.65
C ILE A 5 5.98 -21.85 6.53
N ILE A 6 6.45 -23.09 6.59
CA ILE A 6 7.15 -23.76 5.48
C ILE A 6 6.21 -24.84 4.98
N PRO A 7 5.58 -24.67 3.79
CA PRO A 7 4.68 -25.67 3.25
C PRO A 7 5.41 -27.01 3.05
N GLU A 8 4.75 -28.11 3.40
CA GLU A 8 5.32 -29.45 3.23
C GLU A 8 5.65 -29.72 1.76
N GLY A 9 6.86 -30.19 1.50
CA GLY A 9 7.34 -30.47 0.15
C GLY A 9 7.62 -29.23 -0.71
N TYR A 10 7.62 -28.02 -0.13
CA TYR A 10 7.93 -26.81 -0.89
C TYR A 10 9.34 -26.84 -1.47
N GLN A 11 9.44 -26.57 -2.75
CA GLN A 11 10.70 -26.35 -3.45
C GLN A 11 10.61 -25.05 -4.25
N SER A 12 11.67 -24.24 -4.19
CA SER A 12 11.77 -23.03 -5.01
C SER A 12 11.77 -23.41 -6.50
N LEU A 13 10.96 -22.71 -7.29
CA LEU A 13 10.89 -22.91 -8.73
C LEU A 13 12.15 -22.39 -9.44
N LEU A 14 12.80 -21.37 -8.88
CA LEU A 14 14.03 -20.79 -9.41
C LEU A 14 15.20 -21.03 -8.47
N GLY A 15 16.39 -21.24 -9.02
CA GLY A 15 17.64 -21.21 -8.28
C GLY A 15 17.94 -19.79 -7.77
N LEU A 16 18.87 -19.64 -6.81
CA LEU A 16 19.19 -18.35 -6.18
C LEU A 16 19.59 -17.27 -7.21
N TYR A 17 20.42 -17.62 -8.20
CA TYR A 17 20.86 -16.67 -9.23
C TYR A 17 19.67 -16.19 -10.08
N ASP A 18 18.84 -17.10 -10.57
CA ASP A 18 17.69 -16.75 -11.39
C ASP A 18 16.62 -16.01 -10.58
N THR A 19 16.48 -16.29 -9.29
CA THR A 19 15.64 -15.51 -8.38
C THR A 19 16.09 -14.05 -8.32
N GLN A 20 17.39 -13.79 -8.14
CA GLN A 20 17.92 -12.42 -8.13
C GLN A 20 17.72 -11.71 -9.46
N LYS A 21 17.92 -12.43 -10.56
CA LYS A 21 17.67 -11.90 -11.92
C LYS A 21 16.19 -11.60 -12.13
N ALA A 22 15.29 -12.46 -11.67
CA ALA A 22 13.85 -12.25 -11.76
C ALA A 22 13.40 -11.03 -10.92
N ILE A 23 13.94 -10.84 -9.72
CA ILE A 23 13.67 -9.66 -8.88
C ILE A 23 14.07 -8.37 -9.61
N GLY A 24 15.27 -8.32 -10.20
CA GLY A 24 15.71 -7.17 -10.98
C GLY A 24 14.80 -6.86 -12.18
N LEU A 25 14.33 -7.91 -12.87
CA LEU A 25 13.39 -7.76 -13.98
C LEU A 25 12.01 -7.29 -13.53
N ILE A 26 11.48 -7.84 -12.42
CA ILE A 26 10.21 -7.39 -11.83
C ILE A 26 10.28 -5.89 -11.56
N LYS A 27 11.35 -5.43 -10.91
CA LYS A 27 11.51 -4.00 -10.56
C LYS A 27 11.46 -3.10 -11.80
N THR A 28 12.09 -3.50 -12.88
CA THR A 28 12.09 -2.71 -14.12
C THR A 28 10.74 -2.78 -14.84
N ILE A 29 10.27 -3.99 -15.12
CA ILE A 29 9.08 -4.21 -15.94
C ILE A 29 7.83 -3.64 -15.27
N PHE A 30 7.62 -3.93 -13.99
CA PHE A 30 6.43 -3.43 -13.27
C PHE A 30 6.44 -1.91 -13.17
N GLN A 31 7.59 -1.30 -12.83
CA GLN A 31 7.69 0.14 -12.77
C GLN A 31 7.33 0.80 -14.11
N GLU A 32 7.82 0.27 -15.22
CA GLU A 32 7.50 0.79 -16.56
C GLU A 32 6.00 0.69 -16.86
N LYS A 33 5.40 -0.49 -16.60
CA LYS A 33 3.97 -0.71 -16.83
C LYS A 33 3.11 0.17 -15.94
N LEU A 34 3.44 0.31 -14.66
CA LEU A 34 2.74 1.17 -13.72
C LEU A 34 2.84 2.66 -14.13
N CYS A 35 4.03 3.10 -14.55
CA CYS A 35 4.22 4.46 -15.06
C CYS A 35 3.35 4.74 -16.28
N MET A 36 3.22 3.78 -17.19
CA MET A 36 2.38 3.92 -18.38
C MET A 36 0.89 3.94 -18.01
N ALA A 37 0.43 3.00 -17.18
CA ALA A 37 -0.96 2.86 -16.80
C ALA A 37 -1.50 4.08 -16.04
N LEU A 38 -0.72 4.61 -15.10
CA LEU A 38 -1.14 5.68 -14.21
C LEU A 38 -0.57 7.07 -14.57
N HIS A 39 0.15 7.20 -15.68
CA HIS A 39 0.82 8.44 -16.10
C HIS A 39 1.81 9.00 -15.07
N LEU A 40 2.63 8.11 -14.49
CA LEU A 40 3.59 8.45 -13.45
C LEU A 40 4.98 8.74 -14.04
N LYS A 41 5.76 9.55 -13.30
CA LYS A 41 7.18 9.77 -13.55
C LYS A 41 7.99 9.24 -12.37
N ARG A 42 9.04 8.47 -12.65
CA ARG A 42 9.95 8.04 -11.61
C ARG A 42 10.74 9.18 -11.04
N VAL A 43 10.77 9.28 -9.71
CA VAL A 43 11.60 10.21 -8.94
C VAL A 43 12.41 9.45 -7.89
N THR A 44 13.44 10.07 -7.33
CA THR A 44 14.19 9.51 -6.22
C THR A 44 13.67 10.09 -4.91
N ALA A 45 13.30 9.21 -3.99
CA ALA A 45 12.86 9.59 -2.64
C ALA A 45 14.03 9.56 -1.65
N PRO A 46 13.92 10.29 -0.53
CA PRO A 46 14.88 10.20 0.56
C PRO A 46 14.77 8.84 1.28
N LEU A 47 15.92 8.30 1.70
CA LEU A 47 15.97 7.15 2.61
C LEU A 47 15.67 7.56 4.06
N PHE A 48 16.00 8.78 4.42
CA PHE A 48 15.81 9.36 5.75
C PHE A 48 15.41 10.83 5.62
N VAL A 49 14.80 11.34 6.66
CA VAL A 49 14.41 12.75 6.80
C VAL A 49 14.88 13.27 8.16
N MET A 50 14.99 14.60 8.29
CA MET A 50 15.33 15.20 9.57
C MET A 50 14.18 15.01 10.56
N GLN A 51 14.54 14.65 11.80
CA GLN A 51 13.57 14.53 12.89
C GLN A 51 12.81 15.85 13.07
N GLY A 52 11.50 15.77 13.26
CA GLY A 52 10.65 16.96 13.37
C GLY A 52 10.35 17.69 12.06
N SER A 53 10.84 17.20 10.91
CA SER A 53 10.48 17.77 9.59
C SER A 53 9.00 17.59 9.23
N GLY A 54 8.28 16.70 9.90
CA GLY A 54 6.91 16.33 9.58
C GLY A 54 6.76 15.48 8.31
N LEU A 55 7.87 15.01 7.73
CA LEU A 55 7.86 14.22 6.49
C LEU A 55 7.92 12.71 6.72
N ASN A 56 8.32 12.26 7.93
CA ASN A 56 8.21 10.85 8.29
C ASN A 56 6.78 10.51 8.68
N ASP A 57 6.44 9.23 8.56
CA ASP A 57 5.14 8.72 8.96
C ASP A 57 5.23 8.09 10.35
N ASP A 58 4.24 8.37 11.19
CA ASP A 58 4.14 7.76 12.51
C ASP A 58 3.35 6.43 12.47
N LEU A 59 2.95 5.96 11.28
CA LEU A 59 2.11 4.78 11.06
C LEU A 59 0.88 4.80 11.98
N ASN A 60 0.83 3.88 12.97
CA ASN A 60 -0.25 3.85 13.99
C ASN A 60 0.06 4.75 15.20
N GLY A 61 1.22 5.42 15.22
CA GLY A 61 1.65 6.31 16.29
C GLY A 61 2.35 5.62 17.46
N VAL A 62 2.65 4.33 17.34
CA VAL A 62 3.35 3.53 18.37
C VAL A 62 4.69 3.00 17.89
N GLU A 63 4.90 2.93 16.59
CA GLU A 63 6.11 2.43 15.96
C GLU A 63 7.25 3.46 16.12
N ARG A 64 8.42 2.97 16.48
CA ARG A 64 9.59 3.79 16.73
C ARG A 64 10.48 3.86 15.50
N PRO A 65 10.84 5.06 15.00
CA PRO A 65 11.76 5.18 13.87
C PRO A 65 13.17 4.73 14.26
N VAL A 66 13.96 4.35 13.26
CA VAL A 66 15.41 4.20 13.41
C VAL A 66 16.04 5.58 13.24
N ALA A 67 16.44 6.19 14.34
CA ALA A 67 17.06 7.51 14.36
C ALA A 67 18.60 7.40 14.46
N PHE A 68 19.29 8.40 13.93
CA PHE A 68 20.74 8.53 14.01
C PHE A 68 21.16 10.00 14.02
N ASP A 69 22.34 10.26 14.61
CA ASP A 69 22.89 11.61 14.72
C ASP A 69 23.47 12.07 13.38
N VAL A 70 23.31 13.37 13.11
CA VAL A 70 23.97 14.09 12.02
C VAL A 70 24.88 15.17 12.63
N PRO A 71 26.11 14.82 13.03
CA PRO A 71 26.98 15.70 13.82
C PRO A 71 27.27 17.05 13.16
N SER A 72 27.37 17.09 11.83
CA SER A 72 27.62 18.33 11.07
C SER A 72 26.47 19.35 11.16
N LEU A 73 25.26 18.91 11.49
CA LEU A 73 24.09 19.77 11.64
C LEU A 73 23.67 19.91 13.11
N ASN A 74 24.27 19.14 14.01
CA ASN A 74 23.86 19.01 15.42
C ASN A 74 22.36 18.66 15.55
N GLU A 75 21.88 17.80 14.67
CA GLU A 75 20.48 17.35 14.59
C GLU A 75 20.40 15.83 14.46
N GLN A 76 19.19 15.30 14.54
CA GLN A 76 18.91 13.88 14.28
C GLN A 76 18.13 13.68 13.00
N ALA A 77 18.38 12.56 12.33
CA ALA A 77 17.63 12.09 11.20
C ALA A 77 16.98 10.74 11.50
N GLU A 78 15.91 10.43 10.77
CA GLU A 78 15.13 9.21 10.92
C GLU A 78 14.98 8.51 9.58
N VAL A 79 15.24 7.20 9.54
CA VAL A 79 14.90 6.37 8.39
C VAL A 79 13.38 6.36 8.23
N VAL A 80 12.89 6.56 7.01
CA VAL A 80 11.45 6.65 6.76
C VAL A 80 10.72 5.34 7.07
N HIS A 81 9.52 5.45 7.61
CA HIS A 81 8.57 4.34 7.77
C HIS A 81 7.67 4.21 6.53
N SER A 82 7.32 5.36 5.93
CA SER A 82 6.51 5.51 4.74
C SER A 82 6.85 6.83 4.05
N LEU A 83 6.52 6.93 2.77
CA LEU A 83 6.71 8.15 1.99
C LEU A 83 5.39 8.90 1.73
N ALA A 84 4.31 8.57 2.41
CA ALA A 84 3.00 9.16 2.14
C ALA A 84 3.01 10.70 2.25
N LYS A 85 3.58 11.25 3.33
CA LYS A 85 3.73 12.70 3.51
C LYS A 85 4.70 13.32 2.49
N TRP A 86 5.85 12.66 2.31
CA TRP A 86 6.86 13.15 1.37
C TRP A 86 6.35 13.17 -0.07
N LYS A 87 5.62 12.17 -0.53
CA LYS A 87 5.07 12.14 -1.90
C LYS A 87 4.16 13.31 -2.17
N ARG A 88 3.23 13.64 -1.25
CA ARG A 88 2.37 14.82 -1.41
C ARG A 88 3.17 16.11 -1.49
N TYR A 89 4.15 16.28 -0.60
CA TYR A 89 5.07 17.41 -0.66
C TYR A 89 5.81 17.46 -2.01
N ALA A 90 6.31 16.34 -2.50
CA ALA A 90 7.02 16.22 -3.76
C ALA A 90 6.13 16.56 -4.97
N LEU A 91 4.87 16.11 -4.99
CA LEU A 91 3.91 16.48 -6.04
C LEU A 91 3.74 18.01 -6.16
N HIS A 92 3.56 18.66 -5.01
CA HIS A 92 3.47 20.12 -4.97
C HIS A 92 4.78 20.79 -5.40
N LYS A 93 5.89 20.42 -4.79
CA LYS A 93 7.22 21.02 -5.04
C LYS A 93 7.67 20.88 -6.50
N TYR A 94 7.34 19.76 -7.14
CA TYR A 94 7.73 19.50 -8.55
C TYR A 94 6.69 19.99 -9.55
N GLY A 95 5.59 20.58 -9.10
CA GLY A 95 4.56 21.17 -9.95
C GLY A 95 3.76 20.17 -10.78
N TYR A 96 3.46 19.01 -10.24
CA TYR A 96 2.59 18.03 -10.89
C TYR A 96 1.16 18.56 -11.02
N ARG A 97 0.52 18.23 -12.14
CA ARG A 97 -0.84 18.66 -12.48
C ARG A 97 -1.83 17.49 -12.44
N PRO A 98 -3.15 17.74 -12.38
CA PRO A 98 -4.15 16.70 -12.49
C PRO A 98 -3.88 15.72 -13.64
N GLY A 99 -4.01 14.43 -13.38
CA GLY A 99 -3.70 13.37 -14.32
C GLY A 99 -2.23 12.94 -14.34
N GLN A 100 -1.34 13.62 -13.64
CA GLN A 100 0.09 13.31 -13.52
C GLN A 100 0.41 12.80 -12.11
N GLY A 101 1.46 12.01 -11.98
CA GLY A 101 1.91 11.52 -10.68
C GLY A 101 3.38 11.12 -10.68
N LEU A 102 3.83 10.71 -9.52
CA LEU A 102 5.17 10.17 -9.31
C LEU A 102 5.13 8.72 -8.85
N VAL A 103 6.20 8.00 -9.11
CA VAL A 103 6.50 6.70 -8.50
C VAL A 103 7.96 6.73 -8.03
N THR A 104 8.21 6.05 -6.93
CA THR A 104 9.55 5.92 -6.36
C THR A 104 9.75 4.54 -5.74
N ASP A 105 11.00 4.14 -5.60
CA ASP A 105 11.36 3.03 -4.72
C ASP A 105 11.46 3.57 -3.29
N MET A 106 10.63 3.04 -2.39
CA MET A 106 10.73 3.28 -0.96
C MET A 106 11.57 2.18 -0.33
N ASN A 107 12.58 2.58 0.42
CA ASN A 107 13.32 1.68 1.30
C ASN A 107 13.07 2.14 2.73
N ALA A 108 12.45 1.31 3.54
CA ALA A 108 12.07 1.62 4.90
C ALA A 108 12.57 0.57 5.89
N ILE A 109 12.71 0.96 7.15
CA ILE A 109 13.02 0.05 8.25
C ILE A 109 11.92 0.16 9.29
N ARG A 110 11.16 -0.91 9.46
CA ARG A 110 10.11 -1.07 10.46
C ARG A 110 10.64 -1.92 11.60
N ARG A 111 11.35 -1.30 12.53
CA ARG A 111 12.10 -2.00 13.59
C ARG A 111 11.23 -2.79 14.57
N ASP A 112 9.98 -2.42 14.72
CA ASP A 112 9.02 -3.03 15.65
C ASP A 112 8.06 -4.02 14.94
N GLU A 113 8.34 -4.40 13.67
CA GLU A 113 7.52 -5.31 12.87
C GLU A 113 7.50 -6.74 13.43
N GLU A 114 6.33 -7.35 13.47
CA GLU A 114 6.18 -8.78 13.75
C GLU A 114 6.52 -9.60 12.50
N LEU A 115 7.57 -10.40 12.58
CA LEU A 115 8.09 -11.15 11.44
C LEU A 115 7.29 -12.42 11.16
N ASP A 116 6.87 -12.57 9.90
CA ASP A 116 6.24 -13.77 9.39
C ASP A 116 6.66 -14.06 7.93
N ASN A 117 5.87 -14.82 7.16
CA ASN A 117 6.16 -15.07 5.75
C ASN A 117 5.98 -13.85 4.84
N LEU A 118 5.26 -12.83 5.29
CA LEU A 118 4.85 -11.66 4.49
C LEU A 118 5.47 -10.36 5.00
N HIS A 119 5.83 -10.29 6.29
CA HIS A 119 6.32 -9.08 6.94
C HIS A 119 7.80 -9.17 7.29
N SER A 120 8.55 -8.11 6.98
CA SER A 120 9.99 -8.00 7.19
C SER A 120 10.33 -6.65 7.80
N ILE A 121 11.44 -6.60 8.58
CA ILE A 121 11.99 -5.35 9.11
C ILE A 121 12.37 -4.39 7.98
N TYR A 122 12.98 -4.91 6.92
CA TYR A 122 13.29 -4.13 5.73
C TYR A 122 12.14 -4.19 4.73
N VAL A 123 11.68 -3.02 4.32
CA VAL A 123 10.62 -2.87 3.32
C VAL A 123 11.21 -2.24 2.06
N ASP A 124 11.04 -2.93 0.93
CA ASP A 124 11.37 -2.47 -0.41
C ASP A 124 10.07 -2.45 -1.23
N GLN A 125 9.54 -1.27 -1.50
CA GLN A 125 8.19 -1.07 -2.02
C GLN A 125 8.20 -0.04 -3.14
N TRP A 126 7.45 -0.28 -4.22
CA TRP A 126 7.04 0.81 -5.11
C TRP A 126 6.00 1.65 -4.41
N ASP A 127 6.26 2.94 -4.36
CA ASP A 127 5.37 3.89 -3.73
C ASP A 127 5.01 4.98 -4.73
N TRP A 128 3.73 5.24 -4.92
CA TRP A 128 3.26 6.16 -5.94
C TRP A 128 2.19 7.11 -5.40
N GLU A 129 2.04 8.25 -6.09
CA GLU A 129 0.99 9.23 -5.80
C GLU A 129 0.63 9.97 -7.09
N ARG A 130 -0.67 10.18 -7.35
CA ARG A 130 -1.19 10.85 -8.53
C ARG A 130 -2.10 12.00 -8.14
N VAL A 131 -1.97 13.14 -8.85
CA VAL A 131 -2.87 14.27 -8.68
C VAL A 131 -4.16 14.02 -9.45
N ILE A 132 -5.29 14.11 -8.76
CA ILE A 132 -6.64 13.95 -9.31
C ILE A 132 -7.45 15.22 -9.10
N THR A 133 -8.55 15.37 -9.85
CA THR A 133 -9.52 16.46 -9.69
C THR A 133 -10.60 16.08 -8.68
N ALA A 134 -11.36 17.05 -8.17
CA ALA A 134 -12.40 16.79 -7.17
C ALA A 134 -13.52 15.87 -7.68
N ASP A 135 -13.86 15.95 -8.97
CA ASP A 135 -14.86 15.09 -9.62
C ASP A 135 -14.40 13.64 -9.78
N GLN A 136 -13.08 13.38 -9.71
CA GLN A 136 -12.51 12.03 -9.71
C GLN A 136 -12.52 11.36 -8.33
N ARG A 137 -12.96 12.04 -7.26
CA ARG A 137 -13.11 11.46 -5.92
C ARG A 137 -14.34 10.54 -5.86
N THR A 138 -14.28 9.40 -6.53
CA THR A 138 -15.39 8.44 -6.64
C THR A 138 -14.88 6.99 -6.50
N LEU A 139 -15.78 6.10 -6.10
CA LEU A 139 -15.49 4.65 -6.09
C LEU A 139 -15.23 4.11 -7.49
N ASP A 140 -15.85 4.66 -8.51
CA ASP A 140 -15.64 4.20 -9.89
C ASP A 140 -14.23 4.53 -10.36
N PHE A 141 -13.73 5.74 -10.08
CA PHE A 141 -12.34 6.09 -10.38
C PHE A 141 -11.34 5.24 -9.58
N LEU A 142 -11.65 4.91 -8.32
CA LEU A 142 -10.84 3.99 -7.52
C LEU A 142 -10.79 2.60 -8.17
N ARG A 143 -11.94 2.06 -8.59
CA ARG A 143 -12.04 0.75 -9.26
C ARG A 143 -11.27 0.71 -10.59
N GLU A 144 -11.39 1.73 -11.41
CA GLU A 144 -10.62 1.86 -12.65
C GLU A 144 -9.11 1.83 -12.36
N THR A 145 -8.66 2.63 -11.38
CA THR A 145 -7.25 2.65 -10.97
C THR A 145 -6.77 1.28 -10.46
N VAL A 146 -7.60 0.56 -9.71
CA VAL A 146 -7.31 -0.82 -9.26
C VAL A 146 -7.13 -1.75 -10.46
N CYS A 147 -8.03 -1.69 -11.44
CA CYS A 147 -7.93 -2.52 -12.65
C CYS A 147 -6.63 -2.22 -13.42
N ASP A 148 -6.25 -0.96 -13.58
CA ASP A 148 -5.00 -0.55 -14.22
C ASP A 148 -3.77 -1.13 -13.51
N ILE A 149 -3.75 -1.12 -12.17
CA ILE A 149 -2.67 -1.69 -11.37
C ILE A 149 -2.63 -3.21 -11.51
N VAL A 150 -3.77 -3.89 -11.41
CA VAL A 150 -3.86 -5.34 -11.55
C VAL A 150 -3.41 -5.78 -12.94
N ASP A 151 -3.78 -5.03 -13.98
CA ASP A 151 -3.31 -5.30 -15.34
C ASP A 151 -1.79 -5.15 -15.47
N ALA A 152 -1.19 -4.13 -14.85
CA ALA A 152 0.27 -3.96 -14.83
C ALA A 152 0.97 -5.11 -14.10
N VAL A 153 0.42 -5.59 -12.98
CA VAL A 153 0.92 -6.75 -12.22
C VAL A 153 0.85 -8.02 -13.06
N CYS A 154 -0.32 -8.29 -13.64
CA CYS A 154 -0.53 -9.48 -14.48
C CYS A 154 0.35 -9.48 -15.72
N ALA A 155 0.49 -8.33 -16.39
CA ALA A 155 1.36 -8.19 -17.55
C ALA A 155 2.85 -8.37 -17.18
N THR A 156 3.26 -7.96 -15.97
CA THR A 156 4.61 -8.23 -15.45
C THR A 156 4.80 -9.73 -15.22
N SER A 157 3.83 -10.39 -14.61
CA SER A 157 3.85 -11.85 -14.41
C SER A 157 3.93 -12.61 -15.73
N ASP A 158 3.20 -12.18 -16.76
CA ASP A 158 3.24 -12.79 -18.10
C ASP A 158 4.64 -12.70 -18.72
N GLU A 159 5.31 -11.55 -18.62
CA GLU A 159 6.68 -11.40 -19.11
C GLU A 159 7.69 -12.26 -18.34
N LEU A 160 7.53 -12.39 -17.03
CA LEU A 160 8.39 -13.26 -16.23
C LEU A 160 8.23 -14.73 -16.61
N ARG A 161 6.99 -15.20 -16.83
CA ARG A 161 6.71 -16.57 -17.27
C ARG A 161 7.33 -16.87 -18.65
N TRP A 162 7.35 -15.88 -19.51
CA TRP A 162 8.03 -16.00 -20.80
C TRP A 162 9.56 -16.11 -20.66
N LYS A 163 10.15 -15.35 -19.73
CA LYS A 163 11.60 -15.36 -19.48
C LYS A 163 12.08 -16.54 -18.64
N PHE A 164 11.22 -17.05 -17.75
CA PHE A 164 11.50 -18.15 -16.84
C PHE A 164 10.38 -19.20 -16.98
N PRO A 165 10.56 -20.20 -17.88
CA PRO A 165 9.56 -21.24 -18.12
C PRO A 165 9.18 -22.06 -16.88
N GLU A 166 10.03 -22.09 -15.86
CA GLU A 166 9.77 -22.72 -14.56
C GLU A 166 8.56 -22.09 -13.86
N LEU A 167 8.28 -20.81 -14.14
CA LEU A 167 7.15 -20.06 -13.58
C LEU A 167 5.83 -20.23 -14.37
N LYS A 168 5.83 -21.08 -15.42
CA LYS A 168 4.68 -21.24 -16.34
C LYS A 168 3.33 -21.52 -15.69
N ASN A 169 3.33 -22.10 -14.49
CA ASN A 169 2.12 -22.47 -13.76
C ASN A 169 1.66 -21.38 -12.76
N ILE A 170 2.37 -20.26 -12.67
CA ILE A 170 1.96 -19.12 -11.84
C ILE A 170 1.07 -18.21 -12.69
N HIS A 171 -0.22 -18.21 -12.37
CA HIS A 171 -1.20 -17.37 -13.06
C HIS A 171 -1.87 -16.44 -12.05
N LEU A 172 -1.88 -15.14 -12.37
CA LEU A 172 -2.61 -14.13 -11.65
C LEU A 172 -3.87 -13.77 -12.45
N GLY A 173 -5.02 -13.70 -11.79
CA GLY A 173 -6.28 -13.33 -12.43
C GLY A 173 -6.37 -11.83 -12.68
N ARG A 174 -6.84 -11.44 -13.88
CA ARG A 174 -7.08 -10.01 -14.21
C ARG A 174 -8.45 -9.53 -13.74
N ASP A 175 -9.40 -10.48 -13.63
CA ASP A 175 -10.75 -10.17 -13.17
C ASP A 175 -10.72 -9.89 -11.67
N VAL A 176 -11.02 -8.66 -11.29
CA VAL A 176 -11.02 -8.22 -9.88
C VAL A 176 -12.42 -8.33 -9.31
N ALA A 177 -12.56 -9.11 -8.24
CA ALA A 177 -13.78 -9.13 -7.46
C ALA A 177 -13.77 -7.99 -6.44
N PHE A 178 -14.65 -7.01 -6.59
CA PHE A 178 -14.79 -5.87 -5.69
C PHE A 178 -15.80 -6.15 -4.60
N ILE A 179 -15.46 -5.83 -3.35
CA ILE A 179 -16.33 -5.97 -2.19
C ILE A 179 -15.98 -4.90 -1.14
N THR A 180 -16.99 -4.40 -0.44
CA THR A 180 -16.76 -3.53 0.71
C THR A 180 -16.54 -4.35 1.98
N THR A 181 -15.88 -3.76 2.97
CA THR A 181 -15.68 -4.40 4.27
C THR A 181 -17.00 -4.77 4.95
N GLN A 182 -18.06 -3.96 4.75
CA GLN A 182 -19.36 -4.25 5.30
C GLN A 182 -20.05 -5.43 4.60
N GLU A 183 -19.98 -5.50 3.27
CA GLU A 183 -20.50 -6.65 2.51
C GLU A 183 -19.77 -7.94 2.89
N LEU A 184 -18.46 -7.86 3.14
CA LEU A 184 -17.66 -8.99 3.62
C LEU A 184 -18.10 -9.45 5.02
N GLU A 185 -18.43 -8.53 5.93
CA GLU A 185 -19.00 -8.87 7.23
C GLU A 185 -20.38 -9.50 7.10
N ASP A 186 -21.22 -8.96 6.25
CA ASP A 186 -22.58 -9.47 6.02
C ASP A 186 -22.57 -10.90 5.41
N LEU A 187 -21.60 -11.19 4.51
CA LEU A 187 -21.43 -12.53 3.93
C LEU A 187 -20.87 -13.56 4.93
N TYR A 188 -19.94 -13.15 5.80
CA TYR A 188 -19.25 -14.04 6.72
C TYR A 188 -19.26 -13.48 8.16
N PRO A 189 -20.43 -13.33 8.81
CA PRO A 189 -20.55 -12.64 10.09
C PRO A 189 -19.76 -13.31 11.22
N GLU A 190 -19.62 -14.64 11.17
CA GLU A 190 -18.93 -15.42 12.21
C GLU A 190 -17.40 -15.48 12.06
N LEU A 191 -16.87 -14.99 10.93
CA LEU A 191 -15.44 -15.03 10.66
C LEU A 191 -14.77 -13.73 11.12
N THR A 192 -13.48 -13.84 11.51
CA THR A 192 -12.62 -12.66 11.72
C THR A 192 -12.34 -11.96 10.40
N ALA A 193 -11.92 -10.69 10.44
CA ALA A 193 -11.57 -9.92 9.24
C ALA A 193 -10.61 -10.69 8.32
N LYS A 194 -9.50 -11.19 8.85
CA LYS A 194 -8.52 -11.97 8.08
C LYS A 194 -9.05 -13.29 7.52
N GLN A 195 -9.96 -13.95 8.23
CA GLN A 195 -10.62 -15.15 7.71
C GLN A 195 -11.60 -14.81 6.58
N ARG A 196 -12.31 -13.68 6.66
CA ARG A 196 -13.17 -13.16 5.60
C ARG A 196 -12.39 -12.91 4.33
N GLU A 197 -11.26 -12.16 4.42
CA GLU A 197 -10.34 -11.92 3.31
C GLU A 197 -9.86 -13.21 2.66
N ASN A 198 -9.35 -14.15 3.48
CA ASN A 198 -8.84 -15.43 3.00
C ASN A 198 -9.92 -16.24 2.29
N THR A 199 -11.15 -16.25 2.83
CA THR A 199 -12.25 -17.00 2.24
C THR A 199 -12.63 -16.41 0.89
N PHE A 200 -12.82 -15.10 0.82
CA PHE A 200 -13.22 -14.41 -0.39
C PHE A 200 -12.12 -14.45 -1.45
N ALA A 201 -10.84 -14.22 -1.08
CA ALA A 201 -9.72 -14.31 -2.00
C ALA A 201 -9.48 -15.74 -2.53
N LYS A 202 -9.72 -16.76 -1.70
CA LYS A 202 -9.63 -18.16 -2.14
C LYS A 202 -10.65 -18.49 -3.22
N GLU A 203 -11.84 -17.91 -3.14
CA GLU A 203 -12.95 -18.14 -4.07
C GLU A 203 -12.75 -17.39 -5.39
N HIS A 204 -12.27 -16.14 -5.33
CA HIS A 204 -12.21 -15.22 -6.47
C HIS A 204 -10.82 -15.06 -7.09
N GLY A 205 -9.76 -15.40 -6.37
CA GLY A 205 -8.36 -15.28 -6.84
C GLY A 205 -7.77 -13.89 -6.67
N THR A 206 -8.30 -12.88 -7.37
CA THR A 206 -7.89 -11.47 -7.27
C THR A 206 -9.06 -10.67 -6.73
N VAL A 207 -8.86 -9.97 -5.62
CA VAL A 207 -9.93 -9.24 -4.93
C VAL A 207 -9.48 -7.83 -4.56
N CYS A 208 -10.44 -6.92 -4.49
CA CYS A 208 -10.27 -5.57 -3.98
C CYS A 208 -11.26 -5.35 -2.85
N ILE A 209 -10.74 -5.18 -1.63
CA ILE A 209 -11.54 -4.92 -0.44
C ILE A 209 -11.56 -3.41 -0.22
N MET A 210 -12.75 -2.82 -0.25
CA MET A 210 -12.93 -1.37 -0.22
C MET A 210 -13.52 -0.90 1.12
N GLN A 211 -13.34 0.39 1.43
CA GLN A 211 -13.93 1.10 2.56
C GLN A 211 -13.44 0.55 3.91
N ILE A 212 -12.12 0.59 4.09
CA ILE A 212 -11.41 0.14 5.28
C ILE A 212 -11.21 1.32 6.25
N GLY A 213 -11.34 1.09 7.56
CA GLY A 213 -11.02 2.05 8.63
C GLY A 213 -12.19 2.43 9.50
N GLY A 214 -13.37 2.68 8.90
CA GLY A 214 -14.59 3.00 9.64
C GLY A 214 -15.18 1.81 10.40
N LYS A 215 -16.04 2.09 11.40
CA LYS A 215 -16.75 1.04 12.14
C LYS A 215 -17.81 0.38 11.27
N LEU A 216 -17.83 -0.94 11.27
CA LEU A 216 -18.86 -1.76 10.66
C LEU A 216 -20.12 -1.82 11.55
N ARG A 217 -21.18 -2.46 11.05
CA ARG A 217 -22.44 -2.63 11.82
C ARG A 217 -22.25 -3.38 13.13
N SER A 218 -21.24 -4.24 13.22
CA SER A 218 -20.84 -4.90 14.47
C SER A 218 -20.23 -3.94 15.51
N GLY A 219 -19.94 -2.69 15.14
CA GLY A 219 -19.29 -1.70 15.98
C GLY A 219 -17.76 -1.78 16.00
N LYS A 220 -17.15 -2.71 15.23
CA LYS A 220 -15.71 -2.87 15.09
C LYS A 220 -15.28 -2.52 13.68
N PRO A 221 -14.08 -1.95 13.47
CA PRO A 221 -13.52 -1.82 12.12
C PRO A 221 -13.15 -3.20 11.55
N HIS A 222 -13.05 -3.29 10.22
CA HIS A 222 -12.50 -4.47 9.56
C HIS A 222 -11.01 -4.59 9.85
N ASP A 223 -10.29 -3.51 9.63
CA ASP A 223 -8.87 -3.35 9.93
C ASP A 223 -8.57 -1.89 10.29
N GLY A 224 -7.38 -1.64 10.86
CA GLY A 224 -6.88 -0.31 11.16
C GLY A 224 -6.51 0.46 9.90
N ARG A 225 -6.87 1.74 9.85
CA ARG A 225 -6.43 2.65 8.80
C ARG A 225 -6.19 4.03 9.41
N ALA A 226 -5.03 4.63 9.16
CA ALA A 226 -4.75 5.97 9.64
C ALA A 226 -5.87 6.96 9.23
N PRO A 227 -6.39 7.78 10.14
CA PRO A 227 -7.55 8.64 9.86
C PRO A 227 -7.20 9.87 9.03
N ASP A 228 -5.92 10.14 8.82
CA ASP A 228 -5.41 11.38 8.25
C ASP A 228 -4.71 11.22 6.89
N TYR A 229 -4.85 10.07 6.24
CA TYR A 229 -4.31 9.83 4.90
C TYR A 229 -5.40 9.57 3.87
N ASP A 230 -5.93 8.35 3.87
CA ASP A 230 -6.94 7.93 2.90
C ASP A 230 -8.34 8.21 3.42
N ASP A 231 -9.22 8.66 2.52
CA ASP A 231 -10.64 8.70 2.83
C ASP A 231 -11.15 7.25 3.01
N TRP A 232 -11.66 6.92 4.19
CA TRP A 232 -12.15 5.58 4.50
C TRP A 232 -13.30 5.12 3.59
N ALA A 233 -14.01 6.05 2.97
CA ALA A 233 -15.02 5.74 1.97
C ALA A 233 -14.44 5.45 0.58
N LEU A 234 -13.17 5.82 0.32
CA LEU A 234 -12.52 5.82 -0.99
C LEU A 234 -11.14 5.17 -0.95
N ASN A 235 -10.95 4.16 -0.13
CA ASN A 235 -9.72 3.37 -0.04
C ASN A 235 -9.96 1.89 -0.31
N CYS A 236 -8.88 1.15 -0.51
CA CYS A 236 -8.95 -0.29 -0.70
C CYS A 236 -7.60 -0.97 -0.52
N ASP A 237 -7.67 -2.29 -0.33
CA ASP A 237 -6.55 -3.21 -0.44
C ASP A 237 -6.76 -4.19 -1.59
N ILE A 238 -5.70 -4.40 -2.38
CA ILE A 238 -5.67 -5.35 -3.49
C ILE A 238 -4.98 -6.61 -3.01
N LEU A 239 -5.70 -7.73 -3.03
CA LEU A 239 -5.20 -9.02 -2.57
C LEU A 239 -5.23 -10.06 -3.68
N PHE A 240 -4.22 -10.93 -3.66
CA PHE A 240 -4.17 -12.13 -4.50
C PHE A 240 -4.17 -13.38 -3.63
N TRP A 241 -4.88 -14.41 -4.06
CA TRP A 241 -4.81 -15.70 -3.38
C TRP A 241 -3.45 -16.36 -3.60
N HIS A 242 -2.68 -16.53 -2.53
CA HIS A 242 -1.37 -17.17 -2.56
C HIS A 242 -1.49 -18.65 -2.21
N LYS A 243 -1.61 -19.50 -3.24
CA LYS A 243 -1.81 -20.95 -3.09
C LYS A 243 -0.78 -21.64 -2.18
N PRO A 244 0.55 -21.39 -2.29
CA PRO A 244 1.54 -22.06 -1.47
C PRO A 244 1.37 -21.80 0.03
N LEU A 245 0.98 -20.60 0.44
CA LEU A 245 0.75 -20.26 1.85
C LEU A 245 -0.70 -20.50 2.29
N GLY A 246 -1.63 -20.67 1.33
CA GLY A 246 -3.05 -20.84 1.63
C GLY A 246 -3.71 -19.60 2.25
N CYS A 247 -3.24 -18.42 1.88
CA CYS A 247 -3.75 -17.14 2.39
C CYS A 247 -3.88 -16.09 1.29
N ALA A 248 -4.64 -15.04 1.57
CA ALA A 248 -4.64 -13.82 0.78
C ALA A 248 -3.32 -13.06 1.03
N LEU A 249 -2.67 -12.64 -0.05
CA LEU A 249 -1.48 -11.80 -0.04
C LEU A 249 -1.91 -10.39 -0.44
N GLU A 250 -1.78 -9.44 0.47
CA GLU A 250 -1.95 -8.03 0.18
C GLU A 250 -0.77 -7.54 -0.67
N LEU A 251 -1.09 -7.08 -1.88
CA LEU A 251 -0.10 -6.56 -2.81
C LEU A 251 -0.03 -5.04 -2.79
N SER A 252 -1.14 -4.38 -2.52
CA SER A 252 -1.24 -2.92 -2.50
C SER A 252 -2.31 -2.48 -1.53
N SER A 253 -1.97 -1.48 -0.72
CA SER A 253 -2.88 -0.71 0.11
C SER A 253 -2.90 0.72 -0.44
N MET A 254 -4.07 1.22 -0.83
CA MET A 254 -4.19 2.51 -1.50
C MET A 254 -5.54 3.18 -1.24
N GLY A 255 -5.62 4.47 -1.56
CA GLY A 255 -6.87 5.21 -1.46
C GLY A 255 -6.77 6.61 -2.06
N ILE A 256 -7.94 7.20 -2.25
CA ILE A 256 -8.05 8.62 -2.52
C ILE A 256 -7.86 9.36 -1.19
N ARG A 257 -6.95 10.33 -1.17
CA ARG A 257 -6.61 11.06 0.05
C ARG A 257 -7.80 11.82 0.61
N VAL A 258 -7.80 12.02 1.92
CA VAL A 258 -8.81 12.86 2.59
C VAL A 258 -8.86 14.28 2.00
N ASP A 259 -10.06 14.84 1.95
CA ASP A 259 -10.27 16.28 1.87
C ASP A 259 -10.51 16.87 3.27
N ALA A 260 -10.79 18.17 3.35
CA ALA A 260 -10.97 18.84 4.65
C ALA A 260 -12.18 18.32 5.44
N GLU A 261 -13.22 17.82 4.76
CA GLU A 261 -14.44 17.30 5.40
C GLU A 261 -14.20 15.88 5.91
N SER A 262 -13.71 14.97 5.05
CA SER A 262 -13.43 13.59 5.44
C SER A 262 -12.33 13.52 6.49
N LEU A 263 -11.30 14.39 6.42
CA LEU A 263 -10.27 14.48 7.46
C LEU A 263 -10.86 14.77 8.85
N ARG A 264 -11.67 15.83 8.96
CA ARG A 264 -12.30 16.18 10.26
C ARG A 264 -13.16 15.04 10.78
N ARG A 265 -14.04 14.52 9.94
CA ARG A 265 -14.91 13.40 10.31
C ARG A 265 -14.13 12.19 10.82
N GLN A 266 -13.07 11.79 10.11
CA GLN A 266 -12.26 10.62 10.47
C GLN A 266 -11.45 10.84 11.75
N LEU A 267 -10.89 12.04 11.95
CA LEU A 267 -10.18 12.38 13.18
C LEU A 267 -11.09 12.39 14.40
N ASP A 268 -12.31 12.93 14.26
CA ASP A 268 -13.33 12.92 15.32
C ASP A 268 -13.75 11.47 15.65
N GLU A 269 -13.98 10.63 14.64
CA GLU A 269 -14.35 9.22 14.82
C GLU A 269 -13.23 8.39 15.46
N ALA A 270 -11.96 8.70 15.11
CA ALA A 270 -10.77 8.06 15.69
C ALA A 270 -10.42 8.62 17.08
N GLY A 271 -11.02 9.73 17.51
CA GLY A 271 -10.76 10.35 18.82
C GLY A 271 -9.39 11.07 18.89
N CYS A 272 -8.87 11.56 17.78
CA CYS A 272 -7.61 12.29 17.72
C CYS A 272 -7.72 13.61 16.92
N PRO A 273 -8.64 14.52 17.29
CA PRO A 273 -8.89 15.76 16.55
C PRO A 273 -7.68 16.71 16.50
N GLU A 274 -6.77 16.61 17.47
CA GLU A 274 -5.54 17.40 17.55
C GLU A 274 -4.61 17.16 16.35
N ARG A 275 -4.70 16.02 15.68
CA ARG A 275 -3.90 15.74 14.47
C ARG A 275 -4.25 16.65 13.31
N ALA A 276 -5.41 17.30 13.30
CA ALA A 276 -5.78 18.29 12.28
C ALA A 276 -4.83 19.50 12.24
N GLU A 277 -4.17 19.81 13.36
CA GLU A 277 -3.25 20.95 13.48
C GLU A 277 -1.82 20.63 13.01
N LEU A 278 -1.53 19.38 12.59
CA LEU A 278 -0.22 19.03 12.07
C LEU A 278 0.09 19.87 10.82
N PRO A 279 1.33 20.38 10.67
CA PRO A 279 1.73 21.25 9.56
C PRO A 279 1.41 20.65 8.18
N PHE A 280 1.46 19.33 8.07
CA PHE A 280 1.09 18.59 6.88
C PHE A 280 -0.38 18.79 6.50
N HIS A 281 -1.30 18.78 7.47
CA HIS A 281 -2.74 18.97 7.22
C HIS A 281 -3.11 20.41 6.94
N LEU A 282 -2.41 21.36 7.55
CA LEU A 282 -2.59 22.79 7.25
C LEU A 282 -2.24 23.13 5.79
N SER A 283 -1.30 22.39 5.20
CA SER A 283 -0.96 22.54 3.77
C SER A 283 -2.02 21.94 2.83
N LEU A 284 -2.82 20.96 3.30
CA LEU A 284 -3.87 20.30 2.52
C LEU A 284 -5.09 21.17 2.26
N ILE A 285 -5.37 22.14 3.13
CA ILE A 285 -6.48 23.08 2.97
C ILE A 285 -6.25 24.02 1.76
N HIS A 286 -5.02 24.08 1.25
CA HIS A 286 -4.62 24.94 0.14
C HIS A 286 -4.27 24.17 -1.16
N ILE A 287 -4.39 22.85 -1.17
CA ILE A 287 -4.18 21.98 -2.32
C ILE A 287 -5.48 21.28 -2.69
#